data_9f04a15b7ad7540ea49707a89bbc2663
#
_entry.id   9f04a15b7ad7540ea49707a89bbc2663
#
_cell.length_a   1.000
_cell.length_b   1.000
_cell.length_c   1.000
_cell.angle_alpha   90.00
_cell.angle_beta   90.00
_cell.angle_gamma   90.00
#
_symmetry.space_group_name_H-M   'P 1'
#
loop_
_entity.id
_entity.type
_entity.pdbx_description
1 polymer ?
#
loop_
_entity_poly.entity_id
_entity_poly.type
_entity_poly.pdbx_seq_one_letter_code
_entity_poly.pdbx_strand_id
1 'polypeptide(L)'
;MSGGSDPRRFAVSDGSPLRLLWIIAPLLLFVGLTFYPSRQPAEAGAMPFAVTLTPPYFTLHGSAAWSLAIAALLTVLLCWLFFRRRVELDGNTLSVHSTFYRKRTPVQQMDLPNAAVVDLKQDQRHGLRHKINAYSMPGFHSGHYRLHGGGKGFALVTDVHRVLVIPVRDGPTLLLSLAEPQSLLDALRRAATPPGRPR
;
A
#
# COMPACT_ATOMS: atom_id res chain seq x y z
N MET A 1 21.21 -29.01 -10.81
CA MET A 1 21.22 -27.83 -11.67
C MET A 1 19.81 -27.23 -11.60
N SER A 2 19.61 -26.22 -10.76
CA SER A 2 18.32 -25.58 -10.51
C SER A 2 18.06 -24.58 -11.64
N GLY A 3 17.19 -24.91 -12.57
CA GLY A 3 16.72 -23.99 -13.59
C GLY A 3 15.86 -22.91 -12.92
N GLY A 4 16.49 -21.83 -12.48
CA GLY A 4 15.82 -20.66 -11.99
C GLY A 4 15.06 -20.01 -13.15
N SER A 5 13.75 -20.26 -13.23
CA SER A 5 12.88 -19.48 -14.09
C SER A 5 12.91 -18.05 -13.57
N ASP A 6 13.27 -17.12 -14.43
CA ASP A 6 13.30 -15.70 -14.12
C ASP A 6 11.91 -15.26 -13.57
N PRO A 7 11.83 -14.62 -12.40
CA PRO A 7 10.56 -14.29 -11.78
C PRO A 7 9.75 -13.34 -12.68
N ARG A 8 8.56 -13.76 -13.05
CA ARG A 8 7.65 -12.91 -13.85
C ARG A 8 7.11 -11.78 -12.98
N ARG A 9 7.35 -10.56 -13.38
CA ARG A 9 6.88 -9.35 -12.70
C ARG A 9 5.58 -8.86 -13.34
N PHE A 10 4.63 -8.49 -12.48
CA PHE A 10 3.36 -7.91 -12.89
C PHE A 10 3.26 -6.48 -12.37
N ALA A 11 2.96 -5.56 -13.28
CA ALA A 11 2.80 -4.15 -12.94
C ALA A 11 1.56 -3.97 -12.03
N VAL A 12 1.77 -3.30 -10.91
CA VAL A 12 0.66 -2.82 -10.06
C VAL A 12 0.02 -1.63 -10.76
N SER A 13 -1.30 -1.54 -10.73
CA SER A 13 -2.02 -0.40 -11.31
C SER A 13 -1.52 0.92 -10.70
N ASP A 14 -1.13 1.85 -11.58
CA ASP A 14 -0.69 3.18 -11.21
C ASP A 14 -1.88 4.05 -10.81
N GLY A 15 -2.47 3.90 -9.73
CA GLY A 15 -3.61 4.72 -9.36
C GLY A 15 -3.37 6.24 -9.55
N SER A 16 -4.39 7.06 -9.32
CA SER A 16 -4.34 8.51 -9.53
C SER A 16 -3.09 9.17 -8.90
N PRO A 17 -2.35 10.03 -9.63
CA PRO A 17 -1.20 10.78 -9.10
C PRO A 17 -1.60 11.72 -7.95
N LEU A 18 -2.87 12.10 -7.86
CA LEU A 18 -3.41 12.90 -6.76
C LEU A 18 -3.16 12.29 -5.37
N ARG A 19 -2.84 11.01 -5.29
CA ARG A 19 -2.49 10.34 -4.03
C ARG A 19 -1.19 10.83 -3.43
N LEU A 20 -0.25 11.26 -4.26
CA LEU A 20 0.99 11.87 -3.81
C LEU A 20 0.74 13.16 -3.05
N LEU A 21 -0.34 13.88 -3.38
CA LEU A 21 -0.75 15.07 -2.63
C LEU A 21 -0.97 14.76 -1.15
N TRP A 22 -1.53 13.59 -0.80
CA TRP A 22 -1.73 13.20 0.59
C TRP A 22 -0.45 12.95 1.37
N ILE A 23 0.65 12.62 0.66
CA ILE A 23 1.97 12.49 1.25
C ILE A 23 2.67 13.84 1.31
N ILE A 24 2.51 14.67 0.27
CA ILE A 24 3.21 15.95 0.12
C ILE A 24 2.47 17.09 0.84
N ALA A 25 1.14 17.05 0.92
CA ALA A 25 0.34 18.11 1.53
C ALA A 25 0.74 18.46 2.98
N PRO A 26 1.02 17.49 3.88
CA PRO A 26 1.48 17.81 5.23
C PRO A 26 2.81 18.57 5.23
N LEU A 27 3.74 18.22 4.32
CA LEU A 27 4.99 18.96 4.17
C LEU A 27 4.76 20.39 3.69
N LEU A 28 3.91 20.56 2.66
CA LEU A 28 3.58 21.89 2.14
C LEU A 28 2.88 22.74 3.20
N LEU A 29 1.97 22.15 3.97
CA LEU A 29 1.32 22.81 5.09
C LEU A 29 2.33 23.23 6.15
N PHE A 30 3.25 22.33 6.52
CA PHE A 30 4.29 22.62 7.51
C PHE A 30 5.22 23.73 7.04
N VAL A 31 5.66 23.72 5.78
CA VAL A 31 6.43 24.78 5.15
C VAL A 31 5.64 26.09 5.18
N GLY A 32 4.39 26.07 4.74
CA GLY A 32 3.52 27.24 4.73
C GLY A 32 3.36 27.87 6.12
N LEU A 33 3.15 27.05 7.14
CA LEU A 33 3.05 27.53 8.52
C LEU A 33 4.36 28.09 9.06
N THR A 34 5.49 27.50 8.68
CA THR A 34 6.83 27.97 9.10
C THR A 34 7.18 29.33 8.51
N PHE A 35 6.74 29.60 7.27
CA PHE A 35 7.00 30.87 6.59
C PHE A 35 5.83 31.85 6.65
N TYR A 36 4.72 31.46 7.28
CA TYR A 36 3.60 32.38 7.44
C TYR A 36 3.98 33.51 8.40
N PRO A 37 4.10 34.76 7.93
CA PRO A 37 4.43 35.88 8.80
C PRO A 37 3.32 36.04 9.82
N SER A 38 3.64 35.91 11.08
CA SER A 38 2.75 36.26 12.18
C SER A 38 2.50 37.77 12.13
N ARG A 39 1.39 38.15 11.50
CA ARG A 39 0.93 39.54 11.41
C ARG A 39 0.34 40.06 12.76
N GLN A 40 0.51 39.30 13.81
CA GLN A 40 0.12 39.79 15.12
C GLN A 40 1.17 40.81 15.57
N PRO A 41 0.74 42.03 15.96
CA PRO A 41 1.66 42.95 16.60
C PRO A 41 2.28 42.22 17.80
N ALA A 42 3.59 42.23 17.86
CA ALA A 42 4.32 41.64 18.99
C ALA A 42 3.90 42.42 20.25
N GLU A 43 2.92 41.91 20.97
CA GLU A 43 2.75 42.30 22.37
C GLU A 43 4.05 41.90 23.08
N ALA A 44 4.69 42.86 23.69
CA ALA A 44 5.94 42.66 24.40
C ALA A 44 5.70 41.56 25.47
N GLY A 45 6.19 40.35 25.19
CA GLY A 45 6.00 39.17 26.03
C GLY A 45 5.27 37.98 25.35
N ALA A 46 4.64 38.17 24.22
CA ALA A 46 4.07 37.04 23.45
C ALA A 46 5.19 36.30 22.70
N MET A 47 5.52 35.12 23.15
CA MET A 47 6.41 34.24 22.40
C MET A 47 5.78 33.95 21.01
N PRO A 48 6.56 34.09 19.89
CA PRO A 48 6.12 33.64 18.60
C PRO A 48 5.74 32.18 18.73
N PHE A 49 4.59 31.82 18.21
CA PHE A 49 3.93 30.53 18.30
C PHE A 49 4.93 29.34 18.32
N ALA A 50 5.49 29.10 19.49
CA ALA A 50 6.09 27.84 19.82
C ALA A 50 4.93 26.95 20.22
N VAL A 51 4.68 25.87 19.48
CA VAL A 51 3.88 24.76 20.01
C VAL A 51 4.70 24.25 21.18
N THR A 52 4.50 24.86 22.34
CA THR A 52 5.07 24.41 23.59
C THR A 52 4.23 23.22 24.02
N LEU A 53 4.54 22.07 23.44
CA LEU A 53 4.18 20.81 24.04
C LEU A 53 5.02 20.71 25.31
N THR A 54 4.45 21.14 26.44
CA THR A 54 5.12 21.11 27.72
C THR A 54 5.46 19.69 28.16
N PRO A 55 6.61 19.43 28.74
CA PRO A 55 7.07 18.10 29.12
C PRO A 55 6.10 17.34 30.03
N PRO A 56 6.12 16.01 29.85
CA PRO A 56 7.29 15.18 29.52
C PRO A 56 7.63 15.10 28.02
N TYR A 57 7.40 16.09 27.22
CA TYR A 57 7.31 16.13 25.77
C TYR A 57 8.56 16.74 25.15
N PHE A 58 8.94 16.23 23.98
CA PHE A 58 10.08 16.71 23.22
C PHE A 58 9.93 18.19 22.86
N THR A 59 10.71 19.04 23.50
CA THR A 59 11.01 20.37 22.99
C THR A 59 12.03 20.23 21.87
N LEU A 60 11.58 20.23 20.62
CA LEU A 60 12.47 20.34 19.46
C LEU A 60 13.02 21.79 19.41
N HIS A 61 14.04 22.08 20.21
CA HIS A 61 14.84 23.28 20.09
C HIS A 61 15.82 23.09 18.92
N GLY A 62 15.28 23.05 17.72
CA GLY A 62 16.07 23.06 16.50
C GLY A 62 15.72 24.28 15.69
N SER A 63 16.70 24.83 14.97
CA SER A 63 16.39 25.86 13.99
C SER A 63 15.31 25.35 13.04
N ALA A 64 14.42 26.20 12.53
CA ALA A 64 13.38 25.83 11.55
C ALA A 64 13.95 25.01 10.37
N ALA A 65 15.22 25.24 10.02
CA ALA A 65 15.95 24.50 9.02
C ALA A 65 16.04 23.00 9.30
N TRP A 66 16.33 22.59 10.53
CA TRP A 66 16.40 21.17 10.91
C TRP A 66 15.04 20.49 10.86
N SER A 67 13.99 21.18 11.31
CA SER A 67 12.63 20.66 11.26
C SER A 67 12.17 20.45 9.80
N LEU A 68 12.48 21.40 8.92
CA LEU A 68 12.21 21.28 7.48
C LEU A 68 13.01 20.16 6.83
N ALA A 69 14.29 20.01 7.18
CA ALA A 69 15.14 18.93 6.66
C ALA A 69 14.59 17.55 7.06
N ILE A 70 14.19 17.37 8.31
CA ILE A 70 13.60 16.12 8.80
C ILE A 70 12.27 15.86 8.10
N ALA A 71 11.38 16.84 7.97
CA ALA A 71 10.11 16.71 7.29
C ALA A 71 10.29 16.35 5.81
N ALA A 72 11.23 16.98 5.12
CA ALA A 72 11.58 16.66 3.73
C ALA A 72 12.11 15.23 3.61
N LEU A 73 13.04 14.83 4.47
CA LEU A 73 13.59 13.46 4.49
C LEU A 73 12.49 12.42 4.70
N LEU A 74 11.60 12.63 5.67
CA LEU A 74 10.47 11.73 5.93
C LEU A 74 9.53 11.66 4.73
N THR A 75 9.27 12.79 4.07
CA THR A 75 8.41 12.82 2.88
C THR A 75 9.04 12.03 1.73
N VAL A 76 10.34 12.22 1.47
CA VAL A 76 11.08 11.46 0.46
C VAL A 76 11.06 9.96 0.78
N LEU A 77 11.29 9.58 2.04
CA LEU A 77 11.23 8.20 2.49
C LEU A 77 9.83 7.59 2.28
N LEU A 78 8.77 8.31 2.65
CA LEU A 78 7.39 7.86 2.45
C LEU A 78 7.05 7.73 0.96
N CYS A 79 7.47 8.68 0.12
CA CYS A 79 7.32 8.57 -1.33
C CYS A 79 8.05 7.33 -1.86
N TRP A 80 9.30 7.11 -1.47
CA TRP A 80 10.07 5.94 -1.89
C TRP A 80 9.40 4.63 -1.47
N LEU A 81 8.92 4.53 -0.23
CA LEU A 81 8.17 3.39 0.26
C LEU A 81 6.86 3.19 -0.52
N PHE A 82 6.18 4.28 -0.89
CA PHE A 82 4.96 4.21 -1.67
C PHE A 82 5.17 3.61 -3.06
N PHE A 83 6.31 3.88 -3.71
CA PHE A 83 6.64 3.31 -5.01
C PHE A 83 7.20 1.88 -4.95
N ARG A 84 7.60 1.40 -3.77
CA ARG A 84 8.15 0.05 -3.59
C ARG A 84 7.05 -1.01 -3.53
N ARG A 85 6.35 -1.19 -4.67
CA ARG A 85 5.29 -2.18 -4.83
C ARG A 85 5.65 -3.13 -5.95
N ARG A 86 5.57 -4.45 -5.69
CA ARG A 86 5.89 -5.48 -6.67
C ARG A 86 5.02 -6.69 -6.47
N VAL A 87 4.55 -7.26 -7.58
CA VAL A 87 3.91 -8.56 -7.62
C VAL A 87 4.75 -9.45 -8.53
N GLU A 88 5.27 -10.52 -7.99
CA GLU A 88 6.19 -11.42 -8.68
C GLU A 88 5.70 -12.85 -8.54
N LEU A 89 5.68 -13.57 -9.66
CA LEU A 89 5.43 -15.02 -9.70
C LEU A 89 6.76 -15.72 -9.93
N ASP A 90 7.25 -16.39 -8.90
CA ASP A 90 8.47 -17.19 -8.93
C ASP A 90 8.08 -18.68 -8.94
N GLY A 91 8.21 -19.32 -10.11
CA GLY A 91 7.78 -20.68 -10.32
C GLY A 91 6.34 -20.87 -9.87
N ASN A 92 6.15 -21.46 -8.69
CA ASN A 92 4.84 -21.83 -8.14
C ASN A 92 4.46 -21.03 -6.89
N THR A 93 5.10 -19.91 -6.65
CA THR A 93 4.85 -19.02 -5.49
C THR A 93 4.61 -17.59 -5.95
N LEU A 94 3.45 -17.05 -5.59
CA LEU A 94 3.15 -15.64 -5.77
C LEU A 94 3.69 -14.84 -4.58
N SER A 95 4.57 -13.90 -4.87
CA SER A 95 5.13 -12.95 -3.90
C SER A 95 4.56 -11.56 -4.13
N VAL A 96 3.82 -11.07 -3.14
CA VAL A 96 3.27 -9.71 -3.16
C VAL A 96 4.05 -8.85 -2.17
N HIS A 97 4.70 -7.82 -2.67
CA HIS A 97 5.38 -6.81 -1.88
C HIS A 97 4.57 -5.52 -1.93
N SER A 98 4.13 -5.05 -0.78
CA SER A 98 3.30 -3.86 -0.66
C SER A 98 3.82 -2.98 0.45
N THR A 99 4.40 -1.83 0.14
CA THR A 99 4.92 -0.83 1.08
C THR A 99 5.72 -1.45 2.24
N PHE A 100 5.05 -1.78 3.36
CA PHE A 100 5.63 -2.39 4.56
C PHE A 100 5.37 -3.90 4.67
N TYR A 101 4.54 -4.45 3.78
CA TYR A 101 4.04 -5.81 3.92
C TYR A 101 4.55 -6.70 2.80
N ARG A 102 4.86 -7.94 3.16
CA ARG A 102 5.22 -8.99 2.22
C ARG A 102 4.37 -10.22 2.45
N LYS A 103 3.74 -10.72 1.41
CA LYS A 103 2.98 -11.97 1.45
C LYS A 103 3.48 -12.90 0.35
N ARG A 104 3.81 -14.12 0.73
CA ARG A 104 4.12 -15.22 -0.18
C ARG A 104 3.01 -16.24 -0.08
N THR A 105 2.49 -16.69 -1.19
CA THR A 105 1.40 -17.68 -1.25
C THR A 105 1.69 -18.69 -2.36
N PRO A 106 1.79 -19.98 -2.03
CA PRO A 106 1.90 -21.04 -3.03
C PRO A 106 0.66 -21.10 -3.91
N VAL A 107 0.84 -21.32 -5.20
CA VAL A 107 -0.28 -21.37 -6.18
C VAL A 107 -1.25 -22.49 -5.85
N GLN A 108 -0.77 -23.61 -5.29
CA GLN A 108 -1.61 -24.75 -4.89
C GLN A 108 -2.61 -24.43 -3.79
N GLN A 109 -2.34 -23.42 -2.96
CA GLN A 109 -3.26 -22.98 -1.91
C GLN A 109 -4.32 -22.01 -2.43
N MET A 110 -4.19 -21.53 -3.67
CA MET A 110 -5.12 -20.59 -4.28
C MET A 110 -6.31 -21.32 -4.89
N ASP A 111 -7.48 -20.79 -4.66
CA ASP A 111 -8.71 -21.24 -5.30
C ASP A 111 -8.92 -20.47 -6.63
N LEU A 112 -8.16 -20.87 -7.65
CA LEU A 112 -8.15 -20.20 -8.95
C LEU A 112 -9.47 -20.31 -9.73
N PRO A 113 -10.27 -21.36 -9.60
CA PRO A 113 -11.61 -21.40 -10.19
C PRO A 113 -12.53 -20.28 -9.69
N ASN A 114 -12.42 -19.93 -8.41
CA ASN A 114 -13.22 -18.88 -7.78
C ASN A 114 -12.51 -17.50 -7.80
N ALA A 115 -11.34 -17.39 -8.44
CA ALA A 115 -10.67 -16.13 -8.62
C ALA A 115 -11.34 -15.28 -9.70
N ALA A 116 -11.64 -14.02 -9.39
CA ALA A 116 -12.35 -13.11 -10.28
C ALA A 116 -11.82 -11.67 -10.17
N VAL A 117 -12.00 -10.90 -11.24
CA VAL A 117 -11.79 -9.45 -11.20
C VAL A 117 -13.11 -8.78 -10.88
N VAL A 118 -13.14 -8.01 -9.79
CA VAL A 118 -14.35 -7.40 -9.26
C VAL A 118 -14.18 -5.89 -9.04
N ASP A 119 -15.30 -5.18 -9.00
CA ASP A 119 -15.39 -3.81 -8.48
C ASP A 119 -15.75 -3.88 -7.00
N LEU A 120 -14.84 -3.50 -6.11
CA LEU A 120 -15.06 -3.53 -4.66
C LEU A 120 -16.13 -2.56 -4.17
N LYS A 121 -16.55 -1.58 -4.98
CA LYS A 121 -17.68 -0.71 -4.65
C LYS A 121 -19.03 -1.42 -4.79
N GLN A 122 -19.10 -2.37 -5.73
CA GLN A 122 -20.30 -3.16 -6.01
C GLN A 122 -20.28 -4.50 -5.29
N ASP A 123 -19.10 -5.07 -5.10
CA ASP A 123 -18.92 -6.34 -4.41
C ASP A 123 -18.83 -6.15 -2.89
N GLN A 124 -19.99 -6.19 -2.25
CA GLN A 124 -20.08 -6.09 -0.79
C GLN A 124 -19.36 -7.24 -0.06
N ARG A 125 -19.22 -8.41 -0.68
CA ARG A 125 -18.60 -9.58 -0.01
C ARG A 125 -17.11 -9.35 0.25
N HIS A 126 -16.37 -8.85 -0.74
CA HIS A 126 -14.92 -8.63 -0.65
C HIS A 126 -14.54 -7.22 -0.22
N GLY A 127 -15.52 -6.37 0.07
CA GLY A 127 -15.29 -5.02 0.61
C GLY A 127 -14.44 -5.05 1.88
N LEU A 128 -13.52 -4.07 2.00
CA LEU A 128 -12.61 -3.93 3.14
C LEU A 128 -13.37 -3.33 4.34
N ARG A 129 -13.55 -4.10 5.42
CA ARG A 129 -14.34 -3.67 6.59
C ARG A 129 -13.46 -3.01 7.67
N HIS A 130 -12.57 -3.77 8.27
CA HIS A 130 -11.71 -3.31 9.36
C HIS A 130 -10.24 -3.57 9.06
N LYS A 131 -9.39 -2.61 9.43
CA LYS A 131 -7.94 -2.79 9.41
C LYS A 131 -7.53 -3.71 10.56
N ILE A 132 -6.74 -4.74 10.28
CA ILE A 132 -6.11 -5.58 11.29
C ILE A 132 -4.68 -5.09 11.51
N ASN A 133 -3.90 -5.09 10.43
CA ASN A 133 -2.56 -4.55 10.35
C ASN A 133 -2.40 -4.03 8.92
N ALA A 134 -2.73 -2.76 8.70
CA ALA A 134 -2.85 -2.21 7.37
C ALA A 134 -2.63 -0.71 7.33
N TYR A 135 -2.04 -0.25 6.24
CA TYR A 135 -1.92 1.14 5.87
C TYR A 135 -2.97 1.51 4.82
N SER A 136 -3.63 2.65 5.00
CA SER A 136 -4.70 3.08 4.10
C SER A 136 -4.71 4.60 3.99
N MET A 137 -4.77 5.07 2.76
CA MET A 137 -5.02 6.46 2.39
C MET A 137 -6.10 6.52 1.29
N PRO A 138 -6.68 7.67 0.96
CA PRO A 138 -7.65 7.77 -0.11
C PRO A 138 -7.16 7.14 -1.41
N GLY A 139 -7.91 6.13 -1.87
CA GLY A 139 -7.58 5.36 -3.08
C GLY A 139 -6.44 4.36 -2.95
N PHE A 140 -5.85 4.14 -1.77
CA PHE A 140 -4.79 3.16 -1.56
C PHE A 140 -5.00 2.37 -0.28
N HIS A 141 -5.01 1.03 -0.38
CA HIS A 141 -5.14 0.11 0.74
C HIS A 141 -4.06 -0.96 0.65
N SER A 142 -3.30 -1.14 1.73
CA SER A 142 -2.19 -2.08 1.81
C SER A 142 -2.16 -2.79 3.15
N GLY A 143 -2.04 -4.12 3.15
CA GLY A 143 -1.91 -4.92 4.36
C GLY A 143 -3.12 -5.81 4.65
N HIS A 144 -3.33 -6.14 5.93
CA HIS A 144 -4.31 -7.10 6.38
C HIS A 144 -5.61 -6.44 6.84
N TYR A 145 -6.73 -6.91 6.28
CA TYR A 145 -8.08 -6.43 6.56
C TYR A 145 -9.01 -7.58 6.93
N ARG A 146 -10.09 -7.25 7.63
CA ARG A 146 -11.27 -8.10 7.70
C ARG A 146 -12.23 -7.69 6.59
N LEU A 147 -12.77 -8.68 5.86
CA LEU A 147 -13.69 -8.45 4.77
C LEU A 147 -15.14 -8.38 5.26
N HIS A 148 -16.04 -7.73 4.52
CA HIS A 148 -17.47 -7.66 4.86
C HIS A 148 -18.14 -9.04 4.81
N GLY A 149 -17.79 -9.88 3.83
CA GLY A 149 -18.28 -11.27 3.75
C GLY A 149 -17.66 -12.22 4.78
N GLY A 150 -16.85 -11.70 5.71
CA GLY A 150 -16.13 -12.50 6.70
C GLY A 150 -14.73 -12.89 6.20
N GLY A 151 -13.94 -13.47 7.12
CA GLY A 151 -12.57 -13.87 6.80
C GLY A 151 -11.56 -12.73 6.82
N LYS A 152 -10.32 -13.09 6.49
CA LYS A 152 -9.18 -12.16 6.41
C LYS A 152 -8.83 -11.92 4.95
N GLY A 153 -8.50 -10.68 4.59
CA GLY A 153 -7.97 -10.30 3.28
C GLY A 153 -6.58 -9.69 3.41
N PHE A 154 -5.73 -9.95 2.43
CA PHE A 154 -4.48 -9.21 2.22
C PHE A 154 -4.65 -8.35 0.98
N ALA A 155 -4.66 -7.05 1.17
CA ALA A 155 -4.94 -6.07 0.14
C ALA A 155 -3.66 -5.38 -0.36
N LEU A 156 -3.54 -5.24 -1.66
CA LEU A 156 -2.73 -4.27 -2.37
C LEU A 156 -3.65 -3.62 -3.41
N VAL A 157 -4.48 -2.69 -2.94
CA VAL A 157 -5.52 -2.06 -3.75
C VAL A 157 -5.16 -0.61 -4.00
N THR A 158 -4.97 -0.30 -5.27
CA THR A 158 -4.72 1.04 -5.80
C THR A 158 -5.89 1.55 -6.64
N ASP A 159 -6.73 0.66 -7.13
CA ASP A 159 -7.95 0.96 -7.85
C ASP A 159 -9.03 0.00 -7.36
N VAL A 160 -10.12 0.54 -6.82
CA VAL A 160 -11.22 -0.25 -6.26
C VAL A 160 -12.14 -0.82 -7.32
N HIS A 161 -12.11 -0.28 -8.55
CA HIS A 161 -12.97 -0.71 -9.64
C HIS A 161 -12.47 -1.97 -10.36
N ARG A 162 -11.18 -2.29 -10.19
CA ARG A 162 -10.55 -3.37 -10.94
C ARG A 162 -9.60 -4.16 -10.07
N VAL A 163 -10.16 -4.98 -9.20
CA VAL A 163 -9.42 -5.76 -8.21
C VAL A 163 -9.50 -7.25 -8.51
N LEU A 164 -8.36 -7.89 -8.67
CA LEU A 164 -8.27 -9.34 -8.73
C LEU A 164 -8.38 -9.91 -7.32
N VAL A 165 -9.43 -10.66 -7.09
CA VAL A 165 -9.70 -11.38 -5.85
C VAL A 165 -9.32 -12.84 -6.04
N ILE A 166 -8.42 -13.34 -5.20
CA ILE A 166 -7.97 -14.74 -5.22
C ILE A 166 -8.21 -15.33 -3.83
N PRO A 167 -9.24 -16.17 -3.65
CA PRO A 167 -9.42 -16.90 -2.39
C PRO A 167 -8.25 -17.84 -2.14
N VAL A 168 -7.84 -17.95 -0.87
CA VAL A 168 -6.76 -18.86 -0.44
C VAL A 168 -7.32 -19.80 0.62
N ARG A 169 -7.11 -21.11 0.47
CA ARG A 169 -7.75 -22.17 1.30
C ARG A 169 -7.48 -21.98 2.78
N ASP A 170 -6.21 -21.84 3.16
CA ASP A 170 -5.80 -21.72 4.59
C ASP A 170 -5.16 -20.36 4.87
N GLY A 171 -5.62 -19.29 4.21
CA GLY A 171 -5.01 -18.00 4.31
C GLY A 171 -5.95 -16.83 4.03
N PRO A 172 -5.43 -15.61 4.11
CA PRO A 172 -6.20 -14.43 3.74
C PRO A 172 -6.44 -14.40 2.23
N THR A 173 -7.64 -14.07 1.81
CA THR A 173 -7.97 -13.76 0.41
C THR A 173 -7.07 -12.65 -0.10
N LEU A 174 -6.47 -12.83 -1.27
CA LEU A 174 -5.64 -11.80 -1.89
C LEU A 174 -6.52 -10.86 -2.71
N LEU A 175 -6.31 -9.54 -2.51
CA LEU A 175 -6.99 -8.48 -3.26
C LEU A 175 -5.92 -7.60 -3.91
N LEU A 176 -5.78 -7.70 -5.22
CA LEU A 176 -4.67 -7.09 -5.96
C LEU A 176 -5.18 -6.20 -7.09
N SER A 177 -4.80 -4.92 -7.08
CA SER A 177 -5.00 -4.03 -8.23
C SER A 177 -3.77 -4.05 -9.12
N LEU A 178 -3.95 -4.62 -10.31
CA LEU A 178 -2.91 -4.76 -11.32
C LEU A 178 -3.29 -3.99 -12.59
N ALA A 179 -2.30 -3.58 -13.37
CA ALA A 179 -2.53 -3.00 -14.69
C ALA A 179 -3.27 -4.01 -15.58
N GLU A 180 -2.84 -5.27 -15.52
CA GLU A 180 -3.43 -6.39 -16.27
C GLU A 180 -3.75 -7.57 -15.35
N PRO A 181 -4.88 -7.55 -14.63
CA PRO A 181 -5.21 -8.61 -13.67
C PRO A 181 -5.42 -9.99 -14.33
N GLN A 182 -5.92 -10.02 -15.57
CA GLN A 182 -6.09 -11.28 -16.31
C GLN A 182 -4.76 -11.94 -16.65
N SER A 183 -3.75 -11.17 -17.02
CA SER A 183 -2.39 -11.69 -17.27
C SER A 183 -1.83 -12.46 -16.09
N LEU A 184 -2.01 -11.94 -14.86
CA LEU A 184 -1.60 -12.67 -13.66
C LEU A 184 -2.45 -13.92 -13.46
N LEU A 185 -3.79 -13.84 -13.60
CA LEU A 185 -4.68 -14.97 -13.41
C LEU A 185 -4.33 -16.12 -14.36
N ASP A 186 -4.07 -15.81 -15.63
CA ASP A 186 -3.66 -16.80 -16.64
C ASP A 186 -2.28 -17.40 -16.34
N ALA A 187 -1.35 -16.60 -15.84
CA ALA A 187 -0.05 -17.10 -15.41
C ALA A 187 -0.16 -18.05 -14.19
N LEU A 188 -1.03 -17.72 -13.23
CA LEU A 188 -1.31 -18.58 -12.07
C LEU A 188 -1.98 -19.89 -12.48
N ARG A 189 -2.95 -19.85 -13.42
CA ARG A 189 -3.60 -21.05 -13.96
C ARG A 189 -2.60 -21.96 -14.66
N ARG A 190 -1.69 -21.40 -15.46
CA ARG A 190 -0.60 -22.16 -16.09
C ARG A 190 0.35 -22.78 -15.08
N ALA A 191 0.70 -22.05 -14.02
CA ALA A 191 1.55 -22.54 -12.95
C ALA A 191 0.86 -23.62 -12.11
N ALA A 192 -0.46 -23.57 -11.96
CA ALA A 192 -1.24 -24.58 -11.24
C ALA A 192 -1.36 -25.91 -12.01
N THR A 193 -1.27 -25.85 -13.35
CA THR A 193 -1.33 -27.05 -14.18
C THR A 193 0.03 -27.73 -14.17
N PRO A 194 0.16 -28.95 -13.62
CA PRO A 194 1.44 -29.67 -13.67
C PRO A 194 1.85 -29.85 -15.14
N PRO A 195 3.15 -29.72 -15.46
CA PRO A 195 3.62 -30.02 -16.82
C PRO A 195 3.15 -31.43 -17.19
N GLY A 196 2.30 -31.52 -18.23
CA GLY A 196 1.70 -32.77 -18.63
C GLY A 196 2.76 -33.85 -18.78
N ARG A 197 2.56 -35.02 -18.14
CA ARG A 197 3.30 -36.20 -18.51
C ARG A 197 3.08 -36.42 -20.01
N PRO A 198 4.13 -36.48 -20.82
CA PRO A 198 3.96 -36.90 -22.20
C PRO A 198 3.33 -38.29 -22.16
N ARG A 199 2.26 -38.45 -22.92
CA ARG A 199 1.64 -39.77 -23.19
C ARG A 199 2.57 -40.60 -24.06
#